data_bd1b0d5a4eee0159d06a5c3cecef8305
#
_entry.id   bd1b0d5a4eee0159d06a5c3cecef8305
#
_cell.length_a   1.000
_cell.length_b   1.000
_cell.length_c   1.000
_cell.angle_alpha   90.00
_cell.angle_beta   90.00
_cell.angle_gamma   90.00
#
_symmetry.space_group_name_H-M   'P 1'
#
loop_
_entity.id
_entity.type
_entity.pdbx_description
1 polymer ?
#
loop_
_entity_poly.entity_id
_entity_poly.type
_entity_poly.pdbx_seq_one_letter_code
_entity_poly.pdbx_strand_id
1 'polypeptide(L)'
;MIEIKIGGVPEHFNLAWYLTLKNGAYKNEGINLRWKDYPGGTGEMCKALKNKEIDLAVVLTEGIIKDIIEGNAVKIIQTFVQSPLIWGIHVANNSPYKNIEDLKGTKAAISRYGSGSHLMAYINAQNNHWDLKKDLKFKVIKNLEGAIEGLTNGTADYFLWEKFTTKPIVDEGVFRCIGHCPTPWPCFVIAAREDFIKSNKKNLQTILNIINKSTSEFKEIPDIDKTISKRYGQKIEDVQKWLSLTEWSQNVVDKETIVNTQKRLFELNIISKIVPYEDLIFKL
;
A
#
# COMPACT_ATOMS: atom_id res chain seq x y z
N MET A 1 -5.81 -17.20 25.86
CA MET A 1 -5.11 -16.48 24.77
C MET A 1 -6.18 -15.88 23.87
N ILE A 2 -6.19 -14.57 23.67
CA ILE A 2 -7.18 -13.92 22.77
C ILE A 2 -6.73 -14.08 21.31
N GLU A 3 -7.64 -14.46 20.41
CA GLU A 3 -7.38 -14.49 18.97
C GLU A 3 -7.64 -13.12 18.37
N ILE A 4 -6.68 -12.58 17.61
CA ILE A 4 -6.76 -11.31 16.91
C ILE A 4 -6.27 -11.54 15.47
N LYS A 5 -6.98 -11.00 14.49
CA LYS A 5 -6.69 -11.21 13.07
C LYS A 5 -6.24 -9.91 12.43
N ILE A 6 -5.11 -9.97 11.74
CA ILE A 6 -4.56 -8.84 10.98
C ILE A 6 -4.33 -9.23 9.53
N GLY A 7 -4.61 -8.30 8.61
CA GLY A 7 -4.35 -8.47 7.19
C GLY A 7 -3.30 -7.50 6.66
N GLY A 8 -2.60 -7.93 5.60
CA GLY A 8 -1.69 -7.10 4.84
C GLY A 8 -1.45 -7.68 3.44
N VAL A 9 -0.82 -6.91 2.58
CA VAL A 9 -0.34 -7.41 1.28
C VAL A 9 0.87 -8.32 1.47
N PRO A 10 1.08 -9.36 0.64
CA PRO A 10 2.23 -10.26 0.72
C PRO A 10 3.51 -9.61 0.16
N GLU A 11 3.86 -8.45 0.67
CA GLU A 11 4.99 -7.64 0.23
C GLU A 11 6.02 -7.45 1.35
N HIS A 12 7.23 -7.09 0.94
CA HIS A 12 8.40 -6.97 1.82
C HIS A 12 8.25 -5.93 2.93
N PHE A 13 7.41 -4.90 2.79
CA PHE A 13 7.06 -3.97 3.86
C PHE A 13 6.53 -4.65 5.13
N ASN A 14 5.87 -5.80 4.98
CA ASN A 14 5.22 -6.54 6.05
C ASN A 14 6.11 -7.63 6.68
N LEU A 15 7.38 -7.76 6.28
CA LEU A 15 8.26 -8.80 6.82
C LEU A 15 8.43 -8.70 8.33
N ALA A 16 8.40 -7.51 8.92
CA ALA A 16 8.46 -7.31 10.37
C ALA A 16 7.34 -8.06 11.12
N TRP A 17 6.12 -8.09 10.56
CA TRP A 17 4.99 -8.86 11.11
C TRP A 17 5.25 -10.36 11.09
N TYR A 18 5.80 -10.89 9.98
CA TYR A 18 6.15 -12.30 9.88
C TYR A 18 7.24 -12.70 10.86
N LEU A 19 8.24 -11.86 11.06
CA LEU A 19 9.34 -12.13 12.01
C LEU A 19 8.84 -12.15 13.45
N THR A 20 8.01 -11.19 13.87
CA THR A 20 7.43 -11.13 15.22
C THR A 20 6.43 -12.25 15.48
N LEU A 21 5.71 -12.71 14.47
CA LEU A 21 4.87 -13.90 14.57
C LEU A 21 5.69 -15.17 14.74
N LYS A 22 6.75 -15.32 13.93
CA LYS A 22 7.62 -16.51 13.93
C LYS A 22 8.36 -16.68 15.25
N ASN A 23 8.81 -15.58 15.86
CA ASN A 23 9.52 -15.63 17.15
C ASN A 23 8.59 -15.73 18.38
N GLY A 24 7.26 -15.75 18.16
CA GLY A 24 6.28 -15.92 19.23
C GLY A 24 6.03 -14.69 20.09
N ALA A 25 6.48 -13.51 19.70
CA ALA A 25 6.40 -12.27 20.50
C ALA A 25 4.98 -11.99 21.00
N TYR A 26 3.96 -12.16 20.18
CA TYR A 26 2.56 -11.94 20.55
C TYR A 26 2.04 -13.03 21.51
N LYS A 27 2.46 -14.30 21.31
CA LYS A 27 2.04 -15.41 22.15
C LYS A 27 2.55 -15.25 23.59
N ASN A 28 3.76 -14.75 23.76
CA ASN A 28 4.35 -14.46 25.07
C ASN A 28 3.53 -13.43 25.86
N GLU A 29 2.80 -12.57 25.18
CA GLU A 29 1.89 -11.57 25.75
C GLU A 29 0.42 -12.05 25.81
N GLY A 30 0.16 -13.36 25.61
CA GLY A 30 -1.18 -13.94 25.69
C GLY A 30 -2.06 -13.66 24.45
N ILE A 31 -1.48 -13.19 23.35
CA ILE A 31 -2.18 -12.86 22.11
C ILE A 31 -1.87 -13.91 21.04
N ASN A 32 -2.92 -14.53 20.49
CA ASN A 32 -2.80 -15.38 19.31
C ASN A 32 -3.07 -14.52 18.08
N LEU A 33 -2.06 -13.73 17.65
CA LEU A 33 -2.15 -12.91 16.45
C LEU A 33 -2.07 -13.80 15.21
N ARG A 34 -3.04 -13.67 14.29
CA ARG A 34 -3.09 -14.39 13.01
C ARG A 34 -2.96 -13.40 11.86
N TRP A 35 -1.93 -13.60 11.06
CA TRP A 35 -1.74 -12.87 9.82
C TRP A 35 -2.47 -13.54 8.67
N LYS A 36 -3.10 -12.73 7.79
CA LYS A 36 -3.68 -13.19 6.53
C LYS A 36 -3.20 -12.30 5.38
N ASP A 37 -2.72 -12.94 4.31
CA ASP A 37 -2.34 -12.27 3.07
C ASP A 37 -3.57 -11.89 2.25
N TYR A 38 -3.54 -10.65 1.72
CA TYR A 38 -4.56 -10.09 0.85
C TYR A 38 -3.94 -9.59 -0.47
N PRO A 39 -3.75 -10.47 -1.47
CA PRO A 39 -3.15 -10.09 -2.75
C PRO A 39 -3.97 -9.05 -3.53
N GLY A 40 -5.28 -8.95 -3.27
CA GLY A 40 -6.16 -7.92 -3.84
C GLY A 40 -5.99 -6.53 -3.21
N GLY A 41 -5.08 -6.39 -2.22
CA GLY A 41 -4.65 -5.13 -1.64
C GLY A 41 -5.69 -4.47 -0.73
N THR A 42 -5.51 -3.17 -0.53
CA THR A 42 -6.30 -2.36 0.42
C THR A 42 -7.80 -2.53 0.28
N GLY A 43 -8.34 -2.56 -0.93
CA GLY A 43 -9.79 -2.68 -1.10
C GLY A 43 -10.36 -4.05 -0.70
N GLU A 44 -9.57 -5.12 -0.76
CA GLU A 44 -9.96 -6.43 -0.25
C GLU A 44 -9.94 -6.42 1.30
N MET A 45 -8.91 -5.82 1.88
CA MET A 45 -8.80 -5.66 3.33
C MET A 45 -9.89 -4.75 3.93
N CYS A 46 -10.26 -3.67 3.24
CA CYS A 46 -11.39 -2.82 3.65
C CYS A 46 -12.70 -3.61 3.73
N LYS A 47 -12.96 -4.49 2.75
CA LYS A 47 -14.12 -5.40 2.80
C LYS A 47 -14.01 -6.38 3.96
N ALA A 48 -12.83 -6.96 4.19
CA ALA A 48 -12.59 -7.89 5.28
C ALA A 48 -12.77 -7.24 6.67
N LEU A 49 -12.32 -5.98 6.83
CA LEU A 49 -12.60 -5.18 8.04
C LEU A 49 -14.10 -4.95 8.22
N LYS A 50 -14.81 -4.53 7.16
CA LYS A 50 -16.24 -4.29 7.18
C LYS A 50 -17.03 -5.54 7.53
N ASN A 51 -16.64 -6.69 6.99
CA ASN A 51 -17.26 -8.00 7.23
C ASN A 51 -16.82 -8.64 8.56
N LYS A 52 -15.93 -7.98 9.35
CA LYS A 52 -15.38 -8.52 10.60
C LYS A 52 -14.57 -9.81 10.44
N GLU A 53 -14.01 -10.03 9.26
CA GLU A 53 -13.13 -11.18 8.97
C GLU A 53 -11.75 -10.97 9.59
N ILE A 54 -11.30 -9.70 9.69
CA ILE A 54 -10.08 -9.26 10.36
C ILE A 54 -10.38 -8.09 11.30
N ASP A 55 -9.52 -7.89 12.28
CA ASP A 55 -9.64 -6.84 13.31
C ASP A 55 -8.78 -5.62 12.99
N LEU A 56 -7.60 -5.88 12.40
CA LEU A 56 -6.63 -4.87 11.96
C LEU A 56 -6.21 -5.12 10.51
N ALA A 57 -5.67 -4.07 9.89
CA ALA A 57 -5.04 -4.21 8.58
C ALA A 57 -3.89 -3.20 8.41
N VAL A 58 -2.86 -3.62 7.67
CA VAL A 58 -1.84 -2.73 7.11
C VAL A 58 -2.28 -2.37 5.70
N VAL A 59 -2.67 -1.12 5.49
CA VAL A 59 -3.35 -0.65 4.28
C VAL A 59 -2.75 0.64 3.75
N LEU A 60 -2.97 0.92 2.47
CA LEU A 60 -2.62 2.21 1.86
C LEU A 60 -3.41 3.34 2.51
N THR A 61 -2.72 4.44 2.81
CA THR A 61 -3.27 5.61 3.51
C THR A 61 -4.48 6.21 2.80
N GLU A 62 -4.38 6.44 1.51
CA GLU A 62 -5.47 7.00 0.71
C GLU A 62 -6.66 6.05 0.59
N GLY A 63 -6.39 4.76 0.50
CA GLY A 63 -7.41 3.75 0.35
C GLY A 63 -8.30 3.61 1.58
N ILE A 64 -7.71 3.62 2.77
CA ILE A 64 -8.47 3.52 4.02
C ILE A 64 -9.17 4.84 4.37
N ILE A 65 -8.57 6.00 4.06
CA ILE A 65 -9.24 7.30 4.20
C ILE A 65 -10.54 7.32 3.40
N LYS A 66 -10.49 6.91 2.13
CA LYS A 66 -11.67 6.80 1.28
C LYS A 66 -12.72 5.86 1.90
N ASP A 67 -12.32 4.68 2.33
CA ASP A 67 -13.21 3.65 2.84
C ASP A 67 -13.93 4.09 4.14
N ILE A 68 -13.23 4.79 5.05
CA ILE A 68 -13.82 5.36 6.26
C ILE A 68 -14.85 6.45 5.90
N ILE A 69 -14.51 7.34 4.95
CA ILE A 69 -15.43 8.40 4.47
C ILE A 69 -16.70 7.80 3.83
N GLU A 70 -16.58 6.64 3.20
CA GLU A 70 -17.69 5.86 2.64
C GLU A 70 -18.48 5.06 3.69
N GLY A 71 -18.15 5.21 4.98
CA GLY A 71 -18.93 4.71 6.11
C GLY A 71 -18.49 3.38 6.70
N ASN A 72 -17.28 2.92 6.42
CA ASN A 72 -16.72 1.78 7.14
C ASN A 72 -16.32 2.20 8.57
N ALA A 73 -16.77 1.47 9.58
CA ALA A 73 -16.52 1.74 11.00
C ALA A 73 -15.10 1.29 11.42
N VAL A 74 -14.11 1.99 10.89
CA VAL A 74 -12.67 1.74 11.06
C VAL A 74 -11.98 3.04 11.41
N LYS A 75 -10.88 2.98 12.14
CA LYS A 75 -10.00 4.12 12.43
C LYS A 75 -8.56 3.78 12.07
N ILE A 76 -7.83 4.77 11.60
CA ILE A 76 -6.37 4.74 11.49
C ILE A 76 -5.79 4.94 12.89
N ILE A 77 -4.87 4.09 13.30
CA ILE A 77 -4.28 4.14 14.64
C ILE A 77 -2.81 4.54 14.63
N GLN A 78 -2.09 4.27 13.53
CA GLN A 78 -0.67 4.58 13.42
C GLN A 78 -0.23 4.64 11.96
N THR A 79 0.75 5.48 11.64
CA THR A 79 1.56 5.33 10.42
C THR A 79 2.43 4.08 10.55
N PHE A 80 2.40 3.21 9.56
CA PHE A 80 3.27 2.03 9.54
C PHE A 80 4.54 2.27 8.72
N VAL A 81 4.39 2.79 7.50
CA VAL A 81 5.51 3.19 6.64
C VAL A 81 5.37 4.68 6.33
N GLN A 82 6.33 5.46 6.80
CA GLN A 82 6.38 6.93 6.67
C GLN A 82 6.78 7.37 5.27
N SER A 83 7.70 6.64 4.64
CA SER A 83 8.18 6.98 3.30
C SER A 83 7.07 6.84 2.26
N PRO A 84 7.12 7.62 1.16
CA PRO A 84 6.23 7.45 0.02
C PRO A 84 6.33 6.05 -0.60
N LEU A 85 5.22 5.52 -1.11
CA LEU A 85 5.27 4.36 -2.00
C LEU A 85 5.74 4.82 -3.38
N ILE A 86 6.78 4.18 -3.89
CA ILE A 86 7.31 4.52 -5.21
C ILE A 86 6.61 3.65 -6.26
N TRP A 87 5.68 4.24 -6.99
CA TRP A 87 5.02 3.57 -8.10
C TRP A 87 5.89 3.64 -9.35
N GLY A 88 6.31 2.49 -9.84
CA GLY A 88 6.94 2.39 -11.16
C GLY A 88 5.90 2.54 -12.26
N ILE A 89 6.26 3.25 -13.32
CA ILE A 89 5.45 3.39 -14.53
C ILE A 89 5.98 2.38 -15.55
N HIS A 90 5.22 1.33 -15.78
CA HIS A 90 5.62 0.18 -16.58
C HIS A 90 4.92 0.17 -17.93
N VAL A 91 5.65 -0.21 -18.95
CA VAL A 91 5.15 -0.50 -20.30
C VAL A 91 5.63 -1.89 -20.72
N ALA A 92 5.00 -2.50 -21.72
CA ALA A 92 5.51 -3.74 -22.29
C ALA A 92 6.94 -3.53 -22.83
N ASN A 93 7.79 -4.56 -22.75
CA ASN A 93 9.19 -4.44 -23.18
C ASN A 93 9.33 -4.02 -24.65
N ASN A 94 8.46 -4.51 -25.53
CA ASN A 94 8.42 -4.18 -26.95
C ASN A 94 7.56 -2.95 -27.29
N SER A 95 7.06 -2.24 -26.29
CA SER A 95 6.24 -1.03 -26.49
C SER A 95 7.04 0.09 -27.15
N PRO A 96 6.43 0.92 -28.01
CA PRO A 96 7.07 2.10 -28.61
C PRO A 96 7.33 3.22 -27.60
N TYR A 97 6.63 3.24 -26.45
CA TYR A 97 6.70 4.31 -25.45
C TYR A 97 8.05 4.28 -24.71
N LYS A 98 8.75 5.41 -24.68
CA LYS A 98 10.08 5.54 -24.07
C LYS A 98 10.08 6.45 -22.84
N ASN A 99 9.19 7.45 -22.83
CA ASN A 99 9.09 8.47 -21.79
C ASN A 99 7.66 8.58 -21.30
N ILE A 100 7.46 9.27 -20.17
CA ILE A 100 6.13 9.46 -19.58
C ILE A 100 5.23 10.27 -20.53
N GLU A 101 5.79 11.23 -21.25
CA GLU A 101 5.07 12.08 -22.20
C GLU A 101 4.42 11.29 -23.34
N ASP A 102 5.03 10.18 -23.74
CA ASP A 102 4.50 9.28 -24.77
C ASP A 102 3.19 8.60 -24.35
N LEU A 103 2.91 8.57 -23.04
CA LEU A 103 1.71 7.93 -22.47
C LEU A 103 0.47 8.83 -22.49
N LYS A 104 0.61 10.09 -22.84
CA LYS A 104 -0.52 11.02 -22.89
C LYS A 104 -1.59 10.55 -23.87
N GLY A 105 -2.83 10.42 -23.41
CA GLY A 105 -3.95 9.95 -24.22
C GLY A 105 -4.03 8.44 -24.44
N THR A 106 -3.10 7.67 -23.86
CA THR A 106 -3.06 6.22 -23.95
C THR A 106 -3.84 5.55 -22.79
N LYS A 107 -3.91 4.19 -22.76
CA LYS A 107 -4.72 3.45 -21.79
C LYS A 107 -3.90 3.00 -20.59
N ALA A 108 -4.17 3.52 -19.41
CA ALA A 108 -3.65 3.01 -18.14
C ALA A 108 -4.34 1.70 -17.75
N ALA A 109 -3.56 0.68 -17.44
CA ALA A 109 -4.05 -0.51 -16.76
C ALA A 109 -4.31 -0.19 -15.29
N ILE A 110 -5.49 -0.55 -14.78
CA ILE A 110 -5.87 -0.35 -13.38
C ILE A 110 -6.48 -1.64 -12.81
N SER A 111 -6.22 -1.93 -11.53
CA SER A 111 -6.82 -3.13 -10.90
C SER A 111 -8.34 -3.05 -10.88
N ARG A 112 -8.87 -1.88 -10.52
CA ARG A 112 -10.30 -1.52 -10.53
C ARG A 112 -10.45 -0.01 -10.40
N TYR A 113 -11.60 0.50 -10.73
CA TYR A 113 -11.92 1.90 -10.41
C TYR A 113 -11.85 2.14 -8.89
N GLY A 114 -11.23 3.24 -8.47
CA GLY A 114 -10.99 3.57 -7.07
C GLY A 114 -9.85 2.78 -6.40
N SER A 115 -9.04 2.04 -7.15
CA SER A 115 -7.83 1.38 -6.65
C SER A 115 -6.63 2.34 -6.57
N GLY A 116 -5.54 1.93 -5.90
CA GLY A 116 -4.29 2.67 -5.89
C GLY A 116 -3.73 2.93 -7.29
N SER A 117 -3.72 1.93 -8.18
CA SER A 117 -3.27 2.12 -9.58
C SER A 117 -4.13 3.11 -10.36
N HIS A 118 -5.43 3.16 -10.10
CA HIS A 118 -6.33 4.17 -10.69
C HIS A 118 -6.00 5.58 -10.19
N LEU A 119 -5.86 5.75 -8.88
CA LEU A 119 -5.50 7.01 -8.25
C LEU A 119 -4.13 7.51 -8.73
N MET A 120 -3.14 6.62 -8.76
CA MET A 120 -1.78 7.00 -9.17
C MET A 120 -1.68 7.36 -10.64
N ALA A 121 -2.54 6.81 -11.51
CA ALA A 121 -2.66 7.28 -12.89
C ALA A 121 -3.16 8.73 -12.96
N TYR A 122 -4.10 9.14 -12.11
CA TYR A 122 -4.52 10.54 -12.01
C TYR A 122 -3.41 11.43 -11.46
N ILE A 123 -2.72 11.02 -10.39
CA ILE A 123 -1.61 11.80 -9.82
C ILE A 123 -0.49 11.98 -10.85
N ASN A 124 -0.13 10.90 -11.55
CA ASN A 124 0.86 10.99 -12.63
C ASN A 124 0.42 11.97 -13.73
N ALA A 125 -0.84 11.91 -14.15
CA ALA A 125 -1.38 12.84 -15.17
C ALA A 125 -1.32 14.29 -14.69
N GLN A 126 -1.70 14.57 -13.44
CA GLN A 126 -1.61 15.93 -12.88
C GLN A 126 -0.16 16.43 -12.81
N ASN A 127 0.77 15.57 -12.37
CA ASN A 127 2.19 15.92 -12.27
C ASN A 127 2.78 16.27 -13.65
N ASN A 128 2.21 15.68 -14.71
CA ASN A 128 2.61 15.94 -16.10
C ASN A 128 1.68 16.93 -16.84
N HIS A 129 0.81 17.64 -16.12
CA HIS A 129 -0.12 18.64 -16.68
C HIS A 129 -1.04 18.11 -17.78
N TRP A 130 -1.47 16.84 -17.69
CA TRP A 130 -2.43 16.26 -18.63
C TRP A 130 -3.87 16.65 -18.28
N ASP A 131 -4.74 16.72 -19.28
CA ASP A 131 -6.18 16.88 -19.09
C ASP A 131 -6.77 15.55 -18.58
N LEU A 132 -7.24 15.53 -17.34
CA LEU A 132 -7.74 14.32 -16.69
C LEU A 132 -8.97 13.68 -17.36
N LYS A 133 -9.71 14.47 -18.17
CA LYS A 133 -10.90 14.00 -18.89
C LYS A 133 -10.60 13.50 -20.30
N LYS A 134 -9.57 14.08 -20.94
CA LYS A 134 -9.24 13.81 -22.35
C LYS A 134 -8.06 12.86 -22.49
N ASP A 135 -7.05 13.01 -21.63
CA ASP A 135 -5.75 12.36 -21.78
C ASP A 135 -5.63 11.07 -20.95
N LEU A 136 -6.67 10.70 -20.19
CA LEU A 136 -6.70 9.46 -19.43
C LEU A 136 -7.77 8.51 -19.97
N LYS A 137 -7.35 7.28 -20.25
CA LYS A 137 -8.23 6.14 -20.55
C LYS A 137 -7.82 4.99 -19.68
N PHE A 138 -8.77 4.14 -19.31
CA PHE A 138 -8.53 3.04 -18.37
C PHE A 138 -8.92 1.69 -18.95
N LYS A 139 -8.11 0.69 -18.61
CA LYS A 139 -8.41 -0.73 -18.79
C LYS A 139 -8.37 -1.43 -17.44
N VAL A 140 -9.47 -2.03 -17.01
CA VAL A 140 -9.49 -2.85 -15.79
C VAL A 140 -8.82 -4.19 -16.07
N ILE A 141 -7.80 -4.53 -15.26
CA ILE A 141 -6.97 -5.73 -15.39
C ILE A 141 -6.99 -6.63 -14.15
N LYS A 142 -7.65 -6.20 -13.08
CA LYS A 142 -7.86 -6.89 -11.79
C LYS A 142 -6.61 -6.99 -10.90
N ASN A 143 -5.54 -7.62 -11.36
CA ASN A 143 -4.32 -7.93 -10.59
C ASN A 143 -3.06 -7.80 -11.45
N LEU A 144 -1.90 -8.15 -10.88
CA LEU A 144 -0.61 -8.05 -11.56
C LEU A 144 -0.53 -8.99 -12.79
N GLU A 145 -1.08 -10.20 -12.71
CA GLU A 145 -1.12 -11.15 -13.83
C GLU A 145 -1.91 -10.56 -15.00
N GLY A 146 -3.08 -9.95 -14.72
CA GLY A 146 -3.85 -9.24 -15.74
C GLY A 146 -3.14 -8.00 -16.29
N ALA A 147 -2.24 -7.36 -15.52
CA ALA A 147 -1.38 -6.29 -16.05
C ALA A 147 -0.34 -6.85 -17.02
N ILE A 148 0.31 -7.97 -16.68
CA ILE A 148 1.25 -8.65 -17.58
C ILE A 148 0.55 -8.97 -18.90
N GLU A 149 -0.58 -9.65 -18.85
CA GLU A 149 -1.37 -9.98 -20.03
C GLU A 149 -1.78 -8.72 -20.82
N GLY A 150 -2.35 -7.72 -20.12
CA GLY A 150 -2.89 -6.52 -20.75
C GLY A 150 -1.84 -5.68 -21.47
N LEU A 151 -0.64 -5.55 -20.92
CA LEU A 151 0.45 -4.82 -21.56
C LEU A 151 1.07 -5.63 -22.71
N THR A 152 1.27 -6.94 -22.53
CA THR A 152 1.92 -7.76 -23.55
C THR A 152 1.05 -8.00 -24.79
N ASN A 153 -0.27 -8.06 -24.63
CA ASN A 153 -1.22 -8.20 -25.76
C ASN A 153 -1.73 -6.84 -26.30
N GLY A 154 -1.29 -5.69 -25.74
CA GLY A 154 -1.64 -4.35 -26.20
C GLY A 154 -3.06 -3.90 -25.88
N THR A 155 -3.77 -4.55 -24.96
CA THR A 155 -5.11 -4.07 -24.50
C THR A 155 -5.01 -2.91 -23.52
N ALA A 156 -3.84 -2.71 -22.89
CA ALA A 156 -3.45 -1.54 -22.12
C ALA A 156 -2.02 -1.11 -22.51
N ASP A 157 -1.69 0.14 -22.30
CA ASP A 157 -0.45 0.75 -22.76
C ASP A 157 0.58 0.90 -21.65
N TYR A 158 0.14 1.20 -20.43
CA TYR A 158 1.01 1.36 -19.26
C TYR A 158 0.31 0.95 -17.96
N PHE A 159 1.12 0.69 -16.91
CA PHE A 159 0.66 0.24 -15.61
C PHE A 159 1.48 0.86 -14.49
N LEU A 160 0.81 1.35 -13.45
CA LEU A 160 1.46 1.82 -12.24
C LEU A 160 1.31 0.78 -11.13
N TRP A 161 2.44 0.36 -10.56
CA TRP A 161 2.51 -0.56 -9.44
C TRP A 161 3.74 -0.29 -8.58
N GLU A 162 3.78 -0.84 -7.36
CA GLU A 162 4.94 -0.68 -6.50
C GLU A 162 6.22 -1.16 -7.21
N LYS A 163 7.23 -0.27 -7.24
CA LYS A 163 8.42 -0.41 -8.08
C LYS A 163 9.23 -1.67 -7.81
N PHE A 164 9.45 -1.97 -6.53
CA PHE A 164 10.32 -3.07 -6.13
C PHE A 164 9.60 -4.42 -6.23
N THR A 165 8.30 -4.47 -6.01
CA THR A 165 7.48 -5.66 -6.25
C THR A 165 7.46 -6.07 -7.72
N THR A 166 7.48 -5.09 -8.64
CA THR A 166 7.50 -5.37 -10.09
C THR A 166 8.91 -5.51 -10.66
N LYS A 167 9.94 -5.24 -9.87
CA LYS A 167 11.34 -5.29 -10.35
C LYS A 167 11.74 -6.63 -10.97
N PRO A 168 11.37 -7.80 -10.42
CA PRO A 168 11.65 -9.09 -11.07
C PRO A 168 11.09 -9.18 -12.49
N ILE A 169 9.86 -8.70 -12.72
CA ILE A 169 9.20 -8.71 -14.03
C ILE A 169 9.94 -7.82 -15.04
N VAL A 170 10.49 -6.70 -14.56
CA VAL A 170 11.34 -5.81 -15.36
C VAL A 170 12.67 -6.50 -15.69
N ASP A 171 13.28 -7.17 -14.72
CA ASP A 171 14.55 -7.89 -14.91
C ASP A 171 14.43 -9.09 -15.86
N GLU A 172 13.28 -9.73 -15.88
CA GLU A 172 12.93 -10.80 -16.83
C GLU A 172 12.64 -10.26 -18.25
N GLY A 173 12.61 -8.95 -18.44
CA GLY A 173 12.37 -8.32 -19.74
C GLY A 173 10.92 -8.38 -20.21
N VAL A 174 9.96 -8.61 -19.33
CA VAL A 174 8.52 -8.54 -19.63
C VAL A 174 8.05 -7.09 -19.69
N PHE A 175 8.47 -6.30 -18.68
CA PHE A 175 8.20 -4.87 -18.60
C PHE A 175 9.48 -4.04 -18.77
N ARG A 176 9.30 -2.77 -19.17
CA ARG A 176 10.26 -1.70 -18.93
C ARG A 176 9.64 -0.69 -17.96
N CYS A 177 10.41 -0.24 -16.99
CA CYS A 177 10.04 0.87 -16.12
C CYS A 177 10.58 2.17 -16.74
N ILE A 178 9.68 3.05 -17.20
CA ILE A 178 10.04 4.30 -17.91
C ILE A 178 9.95 5.55 -17.03
N GLY A 179 9.52 5.41 -15.78
CA GLY A 179 9.44 6.50 -14.82
C GLY A 179 8.90 6.07 -13.48
N HIS A 180 8.78 7.04 -12.57
CA HIS A 180 8.28 6.81 -11.21
C HIS A 180 7.30 7.90 -10.80
N CYS A 181 6.30 7.52 -10.00
CA CYS A 181 5.33 8.42 -9.41
C CYS A 181 5.23 8.11 -7.89
N PRO A 182 5.98 8.77 -7.01
CA PRO A 182 5.85 8.56 -5.56
C PRO A 182 4.51 9.12 -5.05
N THR A 183 3.95 8.46 -4.02
CA THR A 183 2.78 9.02 -3.33
C THR A 183 3.18 10.31 -2.59
N PRO A 184 2.35 11.36 -2.59
CA PRO A 184 2.63 12.57 -1.84
C PRO A 184 2.24 12.48 -0.35
N TRP A 185 2.18 11.29 0.21
CA TRP A 185 1.86 10.96 1.61
C TRP A 185 2.55 9.68 2.06
N PRO A 186 2.63 9.43 3.40
CA PRO A 186 3.06 8.15 3.96
C PRO A 186 2.26 6.98 3.37
N CYS A 187 2.95 5.93 2.92
CA CYS A 187 2.27 4.93 2.08
C CYS A 187 1.36 3.98 2.85
N PHE A 188 1.78 3.49 4.02
CA PHE A 188 1.00 2.51 4.76
C PHE A 188 0.67 2.97 6.18
N VAL A 189 -0.55 2.68 6.59
CA VAL A 189 -1.05 2.88 7.95
C VAL A 189 -1.56 1.56 8.53
N ILE A 190 -1.60 1.47 9.86
CA ILE A 190 -2.31 0.43 10.58
C ILE A 190 -3.71 0.98 10.88
N ALA A 191 -4.73 0.25 10.46
CA ALA A 191 -6.12 0.57 10.73
C ALA A 191 -6.80 -0.56 11.50
N ALA A 192 -7.78 -0.22 12.33
CA ALA A 192 -8.52 -1.19 13.13
C ALA A 192 -10.02 -0.85 13.17
N ARG A 193 -10.85 -1.89 13.31
CA ARG A 193 -12.29 -1.71 13.50
C ARG A 193 -12.59 -0.98 14.81
N GLU A 194 -13.56 -0.08 14.79
CA GLU A 194 -13.93 0.72 15.98
C GLU A 194 -14.45 -0.16 17.14
N ASP A 195 -15.22 -1.20 16.86
CA ASP A 195 -15.73 -2.12 17.88
C ASP A 195 -14.59 -2.93 18.52
N PHE A 196 -13.60 -3.34 17.72
CA PHE A 196 -12.40 -4.00 18.22
C PHE A 196 -11.58 -3.06 19.11
N ILE A 197 -11.34 -1.81 18.69
CA ILE A 197 -10.61 -0.81 19.47
C ILE A 197 -11.27 -0.62 20.85
N LYS A 198 -12.60 -0.45 20.88
CA LYS A 198 -13.36 -0.21 22.12
C LYS A 198 -13.18 -1.34 23.13
N SER A 199 -13.14 -2.59 22.67
CA SER A 199 -13.10 -3.78 23.52
C SER A 199 -11.68 -4.29 23.82
N ASN A 200 -10.64 -3.83 23.06
CA ASN A 200 -9.32 -4.45 23.07
C ASN A 200 -8.16 -3.43 23.14
N LYS A 201 -8.36 -2.24 23.76
CA LYS A 201 -7.32 -1.21 23.83
C LYS A 201 -5.97 -1.71 24.33
N LYS A 202 -5.96 -2.51 25.42
CA LYS A 202 -4.73 -3.05 26.01
C LYS A 202 -4.00 -4.00 25.03
N ASN A 203 -4.74 -4.92 24.40
CA ASN A 203 -4.15 -5.84 23.43
C ASN A 203 -3.64 -5.11 22.19
N LEU A 204 -4.37 -4.11 21.73
CA LEU A 204 -3.96 -3.26 20.61
C LEU A 204 -2.66 -2.52 20.93
N GLN A 205 -2.54 -1.91 22.12
CA GLN A 205 -1.29 -1.27 22.56
C GLN A 205 -0.13 -2.27 22.61
N THR A 206 -0.36 -3.49 23.13
CA THR A 206 0.66 -4.53 23.16
C THR A 206 1.12 -4.92 21.75
N ILE A 207 0.17 -5.08 20.81
CA ILE A 207 0.48 -5.39 19.41
C ILE A 207 1.34 -4.26 18.80
N LEU A 208 0.95 -3.00 19.00
CA LEU A 208 1.72 -1.87 18.50
C LEU A 208 3.12 -1.79 19.12
N ASN A 209 3.25 -2.01 20.40
CA ASN A 209 4.57 -1.99 21.07
C ASN A 209 5.51 -3.05 20.47
N ILE A 210 5.01 -4.26 20.21
CA ILE A 210 5.80 -5.35 19.62
C ILE A 210 6.23 -5.00 18.20
N ILE A 211 5.29 -4.58 17.35
CA ILE A 211 5.63 -4.26 15.95
C ILE A 211 6.50 -3.01 15.85
N ASN A 212 6.28 -2.01 16.70
CA ASN A 212 7.07 -0.79 16.74
C ASN A 212 8.54 -1.07 17.11
N LYS A 213 8.76 -1.93 18.11
CA LYS A 213 10.12 -2.40 18.44
C LYS A 213 10.75 -3.12 17.24
N SER A 214 10.02 -4.02 16.60
CA SER A 214 10.54 -4.75 15.45
C SER A 214 10.87 -3.84 14.25
N THR A 215 10.04 -2.84 13.98
CA THR A 215 10.26 -1.92 12.85
C THR A 215 11.35 -0.88 13.13
N SER A 216 11.52 -0.44 14.38
CA SER A 216 12.63 0.47 14.74
C SER A 216 14.01 -0.19 14.61
N GLU A 217 14.10 -1.49 14.86
CA GLU A 217 15.33 -2.28 14.78
C GLU A 217 15.47 -3.04 13.45
N PHE A 218 14.52 -2.89 12.50
CA PHE A 218 14.39 -3.77 11.34
C PHE A 218 15.62 -3.76 10.42
N LYS A 219 16.19 -2.59 10.19
CA LYS A 219 17.36 -2.42 9.31
C LYS A 219 18.66 -2.93 9.95
N GLU A 220 18.68 -3.10 11.27
CA GLU A 220 19.83 -3.58 12.05
C GLU A 220 19.85 -5.12 12.14
N ILE A 221 18.80 -5.81 11.69
CA ILE A 221 18.75 -7.27 11.68
C ILE A 221 19.84 -7.81 10.76
N PRO A 222 20.76 -8.66 11.26
CA PRO A 222 21.81 -9.24 10.42
C PRO A 222 21.27 -9.96 9.20
N ASP A 223 21.85 -9.71 8.03
CA ASP A 223 21.48 -10.30 6.73
C ASP A 223 20.00 -10.11 6.36
N ILE A 224 19.37 -9.00 6.81
CA ILE A 224 17.97 -8.72 6.50
C ILE A 224 17.74 -8.57 4.99
N ASP A 225 18.70 -7.99 4.28
CA ASP A 225 18.68 -7.85 2.82
C ASP A 225 18.67 -9.22 2.12
N LYS A 226 19.49 -10.16 2.57
CA LYS A 226 19.51 -11.54 2.04
C LYS A 226 18.19 -12.28 2.38
N THR A 227 17.66 -12.05 3.56
CA THR A 227 16.38 -12.64 4.00
C THR A 227 15.23 -12.17 3.10
N ILE A 228 15.16 -10.86 2.81
CA ILE A 228 14.16 -10.26 1.91
C ILE A 228 14.37 -10.77 0.48
N SER A 229 15.59 -10.71 -0.03
CA SER A 229 15.97 -11.19 -1.37
C SER A 229 15.48 -12.62 -1.60
N LYS A 230 15.82 -13.53 -0.68
CA LYS A 230 15.42 -14.94 -0.77
C LYS A 230 13.90 -15.14 -0.70
N ARG A 231 13.22 -14.39 0.20
CA ARG A 231 11.78 -14.56 0.41
C ARG A 231 10.93 -14.04 -0.75
N TYR A 232 11.33 -12.92 -1.35
CA TYR A 232 10.54 -12.21 -2.36
C TYR A 232 11.12 -12.31 -3.78
N GLY A 233 12.20 -13.08 -3.97
CA GLY A 233 12.79 -13.30 -5.30
C GLY A 233 13.42 -12.04 -5.90
N GLN A 234 13.90 -11.12 -5.06
CA GLN A 234 14.48 -9.84 -5.49
C GLN A 234 16.00 -9.89 -5.44
N LYS A 235 16.68 -9.12 -6.30
CA LYS A 235 18.13 -8.97 -6.24
C LYS A 235 18.54 -8.21 -4.98
N ILE A 236 19.68 -8.58 -4.39
CA ILE A 236 20.17 -7.98 -3.14
C ILE A 236 20.34 -6.47 -3.28
N GLU A 237 20.90 -6.00 -4.39
CA GLU A 237 21.08 -4.57 -4.66
C GLU A 237 19.77 -3.78 -4.73
N ASP A 238 18.70 -4.37 -5.24
CA ASP A 238 17.36 -3.77 -5.26
C ASP A 238 16.77 -3.72 -3.85
N VAL A 239 16.95 -4.78 -3.07
CA VAL A 239 16.53 -4.83 -1.66
C VAL A 239 17.28 -3.79 -0.83
N GLN A 240 18.59 -3.66 -0.99
CA GLN A 240 19.40 -2.65 -0.30
C GLN A 240 18.94 -1.24 -0.68
N LYS A 241 18.63 -1.01 -1.96
CA LYS A 241 18.07 0.26 -2.41
C LYS A 241 16.71 0.52 -1.77
N TRP A 242 15.81 -0.47 -1.75
CA TRP A 242 14.53 -0.37 -1.10
C TRP A 242 14.66 -0.07 0.40
N LEU A 243 15.52 -0.80 1.13
CA LEU A 243 15.80 -0.57 2.55
C LEU A 243 16.30 0.86 2.81
N SER A 244 17.15 1.41 1.91
CA SER A 244 17.65 2.78 2.05
C SER A 244 16.56 3.85 1.90
N LEU A 245 15.46 3.54 1.22
CA LEU A 245 14.36 4.47 0.92
C LEU A 245 13.16 4.27 1.85
N THR A 246 13.05 3.12 2.50
CA THR A 246 11.91 2.78 3.33
C THR A 246 12.13 3.22 4.77
N GLU A 247 11.14 3.90 5.33
CA GLU A 247 11.13 4.34 6.72
C GLU A 247 9.85 3.91 7.39
N TRP A 248 9.97 3.08 8.43
CA TRP A 248 8.85 2.74 9.30
C TRP A 248 8.61 3.84 10.32
N SER A 249 7.36 3.98 10.76
CA SER A 249 6.97 4.95 11.78
C SER A 249 6.27 4.26 12.93
N GLN A 250 6.41 4.88 14.11
CA GLN A 250 5.72 4.49 15.34
C GLN A 250 4.72 5.55 15.77
N ASN A 251 4.53 6.59 14.96
CA ASN A 251 3.71 7.75 15.28
C ASN A 251 2.29 7.64 14.72
N VAL A 252 1.37 8.33 15.38
CA VAL A 252 0.04 8.58 14.80
C VAL A 252 0.20 9.49 13.57
N VAL A 253 -0.59 9.26 12.53
CA VAL A 253 -0.58 10.13 11.35
C VAL A 253 -0.92 11.56 11.76
N ASP A 254 -0.11 12.53 11.35
CA ASP A 254 -0.32 13.93 11.67
C ASP A 254 -1.53 14.52 10.93
N LYS A 255 -2.06 15.62 11.48
CA LYS A 255 -3.26 16.27 10.97
C LYS A 255 -3.05 16.86 9.58
N GLU A 256 -1.89 17.43 9.31
CA GLU A 256 -1.58 18.04 8.02
C GLU A 256 -1.57 17.00 6.91
N THR A 257 -0.92 15.86 7.13
CA THR A 257 -0.92 14.71 6.20
C THR A 257 -2.34 14.27 5.86
N ILE A 258 -3.21 14.09 6.87
CA ILE A 258 -4.60 13.67 6.66
C ILE A 258 -5.39 14.72 5.86
N VAL A 259 -5.25 15.99 6.20
CA VAL A 259 -5.94 17.09 5.51
C VAL A 259 -5.49 17.18 4.06
N ASN A 260 -4.18 17.13 3.80
CA ASN A 260 -3.62 17.23 2.45
C ASN A 260 -3.99 16.01 1.59
N THR A 261 -3.97 14.81 2.17
CA THR A 261 -4.42 13.60 1.48
C THR A 261 -5.90 13.70 1.10
N GLN A 262 -6.78 14.09 2.02
CA GLN A 262 -8.20 14.28 1.73
C GLN A 262 -8.44 15.34 0.64
N LYS A 263 -7.76 16.49 0.72
CA LYS A 263 -7.88 17.54 -0.32
C LYS A 263 -7.55 16.98 -1.69
N ARG A 264 -6.44 16.24 -1.81
CA ARG A 264 -6.03 15.65 -3.07
C ARG A 264 -7.04 14.62 -3.60
N LEU A 265 -7.56 13.75 -2.72
CA LEU A 265 -8.58 12.78 -3.08
C LEU A 265 -9.90 13.46 -3.51
N PHE A 266 -10.26 14.55 -2.85
CA PHE A 266 -11.46 15.33 -3.17
C PHE A 266 -11.34 16.04 -4.53
N GLU A 267 -10.21 16.69 -4.80
CA GLU A 267 -9.92 17.32 -6.10
C GLU A 267 -9.99 16.33 -7.27
N LEU A 268 -9.62 15.08 -7.02
CA LEU A 268 -9.69 13.98 -8.00
C LEU A 268 -11.05 13.27 -8.06
N ASN A 269 -12.05 13.76 -7.30
CA ASN A 269 -13.37 13.12 -7.17
C ASN A 269 -13.32 11.65 -6.72
N ILE A 270 -12.29 11.28 -5.95
CA ILE A 270 -12.14 9.93 -5.35
C ILE A 270 -12.96 9.83 -4.06
N ILE A 271 -13.10 10.93 -3.33
CA ILE A 271 -14.00 11.08 -2.17
C ILE A 271 -15.00 12.18 -2.43
N SER A 272 -16.20 12.06 -1.84
CA SER A 272 -17.31 13.01 -2.04
C SER A 272 -17.33 14.16 -1.04
N LYS A 273 -16.56 14.06 0.04
CA LYS A 273 -16.49 15.06 1.13
C LYS A 273 -15.16 14.97 1.88
N ILE A 274 -14.80 16.04 2.54
CA ILE A 274 -13.71 16.10 3.53
C ILE A 274 -14.36 16.00 4.91
N VAL A 275 -13.78 15.19 5.79
CA VAL A 275 -14.27 14.98 7.16
C VAL A 275 -13.22 15.45 8.19
N PRO A 276 -13.61 15.75 9.45
CA PRO A 276 -12.67 16.08 10.52
C PRO A 276 -11.61 14.99 10.72
N TYR A 277 -10.42 15.40 11.15
CA TYR A 277 -9.32 14.47 11.45
C TYR A 277 -9.72 13.39 12.46
N GLU A 278 -10.49 13.76 13.47
CA GLU A 278 -10.97 12.92 14.55
C GLU A 278 -11.94 11.81 14.07
N ASP A 279 -12.56 12.01 12.93
CA ASP A 279 -13.41 10.99 12.28
C ASP A 279 -12.61 9.88 11.63
N LEU A 280 -11.34 10.12 11.32
CA LEU A 280 -10.44 9.17 10.64
C LEU A 280 -9.46 8.50 11.62
N ILE A 281 -9.04 9.20 12.65
CA ILE A 281 -7.92 8.81 13.52
C ILE A 281 -8.42 8.41 14.90
N PHE A 282 -7.80 7.39 15.46
CA PHE A 282 -7.93 7.05 16.88
C PHE A 282 -6.55 7.13 17.53
N LYS A 283 -6.46 7.87 18.63
CA LYS A 283 -5.27 7.95 19.48
C LYS A 283 -5.44 6.99 20.65
N LEU A 284 -4.51 6.04 20.78
CA LEU A 284 -4.41 5.11 21.91
C LEU A 284 -3.94 5.80 23.18
#